data_fdf61874d2c38756316f25f9d653d1e2
#
_entry.id   fdf61874d2c38756316f25f9d653d1e2
#
_cell.length_a   1.000
_cell.length_b   1.000
_cell.length_c   1.000
_cell.angle_alpha   90.00
_cell.angle_beta   90.00
_cell.angle_gamma   90.00
#
_symmetry.space_group_name_H-M   'P 1'
#
loop_
_entity.id
_entity.type
_entity.pdbx_description
1 polymer ?
#
loop_
_entity_poly.entity_id
_entity_poly.type
_entity_poly.pdbx_seq_one_letter_code
_entity_poly.pdbx_strand_id
1 'polypeptide(L)'
;MSDERTLVIDCASEACSVALVASGRLIDFRHELIGRGHAERLVPLIAELVGGGRADMIAVGCGPGSFAGVRIGVAAALALALGWQVPANGFSTLSLVAAAAADAIAQSGGALVVMEGGHGQWFVQPFAADLSPRAEVRSLLPDAAAMLDVALVVGNRAEAFVARRGTGRAVAVLPDARAFLRLPRAALIDRPSPIYGRAPDAKPMSRA
;
A
#
# COMPACT_ATOMS: atom_id res chain seq x y z
N MET A 1 -14.08 -27.37 -6.52
CA MET A 1 -13.07 -26.30 -6.74
C MET A 1 -12.76 -25.77 -5.37
N SER A 2 -11.51 -25.91 -4.89
CA SER A 2 -11.11 -25.35 -3.59
C SER A 2 -11.21 -23.83 -3.69
N ASP A 3 -11.91 -23.22 -2.73
CA ASP A 3 -11.95 -21.76 -2.57
C ASP A 3 -10.57 -21.30 -2.11
N GLU A 4 -9.67 -21.08 -3.06
CA GLU A 4 -8.29 -20.63 -2.78
C GLU A 4 -8.34 -19.28 -2.05
N ARG A 5 -7.81 -19.27 -0.82
CA ARG A 5 -7.81 -18.10 0.06
C ARG A 5 -6.52 -17.32 -0.07
N THR A 6 -6.64 -16.01 -0.07
CA THR A 6 -5.49 -15.10 0.01
C THR A 6 -5.58 -14.26 1.27
N LEU A 7 -4.53 -14.30 2.08
CA LEU A 7 -4.32 -13.33 3.17
C LEU A 7 -3.62 -12.10 2.60
N VAL A 8 -4.25 -10.94 2.74
CA VAL A 8 -3.72 -9.65 2.30
C VAL A 8 -3.26 -8.85 3.51
N ILE A 9 -2.07 -8.27 3.44
CA ILE A 9 -1.44 -7.50 4.53
C ILE A 9 -0.93 -6.16 3.99
N ASP A 10 -1.24 -5.06 4.66
CA ASP A 10 -0.54 -3.77 4.48
C ASP A 10 -0.29 -3.09 5.82
N CYS A 11 0.96 -2.67 6.04
CA CYS A 11 1.45 -1.97 7.22
C CYS A 11 2.27 -0.72 6.86
N ALA A 12 2.14 -0.24 5.61
CA ALA A 12 3.03 0.80 5.08
C ALA A 12 2.65 2.24 5.49
N SER A 13 1.56 2.42 6.21
CA SER A 13 1.07 3.73 6.69
C SER A 13 0.77 3.70 8.19
N GLU A 14 0.06 4.71 8.68
CA GLU A 14 -0.52 4.72 10.02
C GLU A 14 -1.61 3.66 10.25
N ALA A 15 -2.10 3.04 9.19
CA ALA A 15 -3.03 1.92 9.26
C ALA A 15 -2.28 0.57 9.29
N CYS A 16 -2.80 -0.37 10.07
CA CYS A 16 -2.50 -1.79 9.98
C CYS A 16 -3.74 -2.47 9.41
N SER A 17 -3.63 -3.04 8.21
CA SER A 17 -4.77 -3.57 7.48
C SER A 17 -4.51 -5.00 7.04
N VAL A 18 -5.45 -5.90 7.34
CA VAL A 18 -5.42 -7.29 6.92
C VAL A 18 -6.79 -7.71 6.39
N ALA A 19 -6.82 -8.53 5.35
CA ALA A 19 -8.04 -9.10 4.80
C ALA A 19 -7.83 -10.54 4.36
N LEU A 20 -8.86 -11.35 4.52
CA LEU A 20 -8.95 -12.69 3.95
C LEU A 20 -9.93 -12.63 2.77
N VAL A 21 -9.46 -12.99 1.59
CA VAL A 21 -10.26 -13.00 0.37
C VAL A 21 -10.26 -14.40 -0.23
N ALA A 22 -11.35 -14.80 -0.87
CA ALA A 22 -11.45 -16.07 -1.62
C ALA A 22 -12.42 -15.90 -2.79
N SER A 23 -12.10 -16.50 -3.94
CA SER A 23 -12.97 -16.50 -5.13
C SER A 23 -13.47 -15.09 -5.51
N GLY A 24 -12.62 -14.08 -5.39
CA GLY A 24 -12.96 -12.68 -5.70
C GLY A 24 -13.90 -12.02 -4.70
N ARG A 25 -14.06 -12.58 -3.50
CA ARG A 25 -14.93 -12.04 -2.43
C ARG A 25 -14.14 -11.81 -1.15
N LEU A 26 -14.55 -10.77 -0.42
CA LEU A 26 -14.08 -10.52 0.94
C LEU A 26 -14.72 -11.55 1.88
N ILE A 27 -13.89 -12.25 2.65
CA ILE A 27 -14.34 -13.22 3.68
C ILE A 27 -14.35 -12.55 5.05
N ASP A 28 -13.24 -11.90 5.43
CA ASP A 28 -13.10 -11.21 6.71
C ASP A 28 -12.00 -10.15 6.60
N PHE A 29 -12.00 -9.16 7.49
CA PHE A 29 -10.96 -8.12 7.51
C PHE A 29 -10.81 -7.47 8.88
N ARG A 30 -9.63 -6.87 9.10
CA ARG A 30 -9.37 -5.91 10.17
C ARG A 30 -8.62 -4.73 9.59
N HIS A 31 -8.99 -3.54 10.04
CA HIS A 31 -8.34 -2.30 9.63
C HIS A 31 -8.30 -1.34 10.81
N GLU A 32 -7.12 -1.06 11.34
CA GLU A 32 -6.94 -0.24 12.53
C GLU A 32 -5.97 0.91 12.25
N LEU A 33 -6.33 2.10 12.71
CA LEU A 33 -5.44 3.26 12.72
C LEU A 33 -4.62 3.23 14.00
N ILE A 34 -3.42 2.67 13.93
CA ILE A 34 -2.56 2.47 15.10
C ILE A 34 -1.41 3.46 15.18
N GLY A 35 -1.08 4.12 14.07
CA GLY A 35 0.03 5.06 13.99
C GLY A 35 1.39 4.39 14.19
N ARG A 36 1.60 3.74 15.33
CA ARG A 36 2.80 2.96 15.71
C ARG A 36 2.37 1.65 16.37
N GLY A 37 3.32 0.70 16.50
CA GLY A 37 3.01 -0.59 17.15
C GLY A 37 2.57 -1.68 16.17
N HIS A 38 2.91 -1.57 14.88
CA HIS A 38 2.59 -2.58 13.87
C HIS A 38 3.16 -3.96 14.21
N ALA A 39 4.35 -4.01 14.82
CA ALA A 39 5.00 -5.29 15.18
C ALA A 39 4.19 -6.07 16.22
N GLU A 40 3.63 -5.38 17.18
CA GLU A 40 2.85 -5.96 18.27
C GLU A 40 1.42 -6.30 17.82
N ARG A 41 0.87 -5.53 16.84
CA ARG A 41 -0.55 -5.62 16.48
C ARG A 41 -0.83 -6.50 15.28
N LEU A 42 0.08 -6.60 14.29
CA LEU A 42 -0.18 -7.30 13.03
C LEU A 42 -0.56 -8.77 13.22
N VAL A 43 0.24 -9.54 13.98
CA VAL A 43 -0.02 -10.97 14.16
C VAL A 43 -1.33 -11.22 14.93
N PRO A 44 -1.64 -10.51 16.03
CA PRO A 44 -2.97 -10.53 16.65
C PRO A 44 -4.11 -10.23 15.67
N LEU A 45 -4.00 -9.18 14.82
CA LEU A 45 -5.02 -8.86 13.82
C LEU A 45 -5.28 -10.00 12.83
N ILE A 46 -4.20 -10.66 12.38
CA ILE A 46 -4.33 -11.84 11.51
C ILE A 46 -5.03 -12.98 12.24
N ALA A 47 -4.67 -13.23 13.51
CA ALA A 47 -5.26 -14.30 14.32
C ALA A 47 -6.76 -14.07 14.60
N GLU A 48 -7.22 -12.83 14.62
CA GLU A 48 -8.62 -12.45 14.78
C GLU A 48 -9.48 -12.70 13.52
N LEU A 49 -8.86 -12.90 12.35
CA LEU A 49 -9.60 -13.28 11.14
C LEU A 49 -10.17 -14.70 11.26
N VAL A 50 -11.23 -14.96 10.52
CA VAL A 50 -11.84 -16.28 10.48
C VAL A 50 -10.79 -17.36 10.14
N GLY A 51 -10.76 -18.45 10.91
CA GLY A 51 -9.76 -19.51 10.75
C GLY A 51 -8.33 -19.07 11.05
N GLY A 52 -8.14 -18.01 11.86
CA GLY A 52 -6.82 -17.46 12.18
C GLY A 52 -6.11 -16.86 10.97
N GLY A 53 -6.86 -16.40 9.97
CA GLY A 53 -6.32 -15.84 8.73
C GLY A 53 -5.62 -16.84 7.81
N ARG A 54 -5.71 -18.17 8.10
CA ARG A 54 -5.05 -19.20 7.28
C ARG A 54 -5.49 -19.14 5.83
N ALA A 55 -4.51 -19.14 4.91
CA ALA A 55 -4.72 -18.94 3.49
C ALA A 55 -3.79 -19.83 2.66
N ASP A 56 -4.09 -19.98 1.37
CA ASP A 56 -3.32 -20.74 0.38
C ASP A 56 -2.29 -19.86 -0.35
N MET A 57 -2.42 -18.53 -0.19
CA MET A 57 -1.48 -17.53 -0.70
C MET A 57 -1.45 -16.32 0.24
N ILE A 58 -0.32 -15.63 0.30
CA ILE A 58 -0.19 -14.36 1.03
C ILE A 58 0.15 -13.26 0.04
N ALA A 59 -0.54 -12.12 0.13
CA ALA A 59 -0.23 -10.90 -0.60
C ALA A 59 0.13 -9.78 0.38
N VAL A 60 1.26 -9.09 0.18
CA VAL A 60 1.73 -8.07 1.12
C VAL A 60 2.14 -6.77 0.44
N GLY A 61 1.75 -5.66 1.03
CA GLY A 61 2.20 -4.32 0.66
C GLY A 61 3.70 -4.17 0.90
N CYS A 62 4.43 -3.93 -0.19
CA CYS A 62 5.88 -3.74 -0.18
C CYS A 62 6.30 -2.27 -0.01
N GLY A 63 5.35 -1.37 0.22
CA GLY A 63 5.59 0.06 0.22
C GLY A 63 5.46 0.70 -1.18
N PRO A 64 5.97 1.92 -1.38
CA PRO A 64 6.68 2.73 -0.40
C PRO A 64 5.76 3.25 0.73
N GLY A 65 6.36 3.55 1.87
CA GLY A 65 5.65 4.03 3.06
C GLY A 65 6.54 4.06 4.29
N SER A 66 5.96 3.80 5.46
CA SER A 66 6.68 3.68 6.73
C SER A 66 7.78 2.63 6.64
N PHE A 67 9.03 3.03 6.86
CA PHE A 67 10.19 2.16 6.77
C PHE A 67 10.10 0.93 7.71
N ALA A 68 9.62 1.12 8.93
CA ALA A 68 9.41 0.03 9.88
C ALA A 68 8.20 -0.82 9.48
N GLY A 69 7.07 -0.16 9.17
CA GLY A 69 5.82 -0.84 8.85
C GLY A 69 5.94 -1.78 7.64
N VAL A 70 6.55 -1.32 6.55
CA VAL A 70 6.80 -2.15 5.35
C VAL A 70 7.61 -3.40 5.70
N ARG A 71 8.69 -3.25 6.49
CA ARG A 71 9.53 -4.39 6.87
C ARG A 71 8.82 -5.36 7.79
N ILE A 72 8.01 -4.86 8.72
CA ILE A 72 7.19 -5.69 9.61
C ILE A 72 6.21 -6.52 8.77
N GLY A 73 5.47 -5.88 7.86
CA GLY A 73 4.52 -6.56 6.98
C GLY A 73 5.17 -7.64 6.12
N VAL A 74 6.26 -7.29 5.42
CA VAL A 74 6.99 -8.23 4.55
C VAL A 74 7.59 -9.37 5.35
N ALA A 75 8.22 -9.11 6.51
CA ALA A 75 8.79 -10.16 7.35
C ALA A 75 7.73 -11.12 7.88
N ALA A 76 6.58 -10.59 8.35
CA ALA A 76 5.46 -11.40 8.81
C ALA A 76 4.89 -12.27 7.66
N ALA A 77 4.68 -11.68 6.48
CA ALA A 77 4.19 -12.41 5.30
C ALA A 77 5.11 -13.57 4.91
N LEU A 78 6.43 -13.33 4.86
CA LEU A 78 7.41 -14.36 4.53
C LEU A 78 7.50 -15.45 5.61
N ALA A 79 7.43 -15.09 6.90
CA ALA A 79 7.43 -16.06 7.99
C ALA A 79 6.18 -16.94 7.97
N LEU A 80 5.00 -16.35 7.74
CA LEU A 80 3.75 -17.09 7.61
C LEU A 80 3.75 -17.98 6.36
N ALA A 81 4.23 -17.48 5.21
CA ALA A 81 4.36 -18.24 3.98
C ALA A 81 5.24 -19.48 4.16
N LEU A 82 6.38 -19.32 4.84
CA LEU A 82 7.27 -20.41 5.20
C LEU A 82 6.59 -21.42 6.13
N GLY A 83 5.97 -20.95 7.21
CA GLY A 83 5.31 -21.81 8.19
C GLY A 83 4.07 -22.54 7.63
N TRP A 84 3.37 -21.92 6.69
CA TRP A 84 2.18 -22.51 6.05
C TRP A 84 2.52 -23.29 4.77
N GLN A 85 3.74 -23.15 4.26
CA GLN A 85 4.20 -23.74 2.99
C GLN A 85 3.36 -23.27 1.79
N VAL A 86 3.09 -21.97 1.72
CA VAL A 86 2.30 -21.31 0.67
C VAL A 86 3.12 -20.20 -0.01
N PRO A 87 2.78 -19.81 -1.24
CA PRO A 87 3.45 -18.70 -1.92
C PRO A 87 3.13 -17.35 -1.24
N ALA A 88 4.07 -16.41 -1.40
CA ALA A 88 3.88 -15.02 -1.03
C ALA A 88 4.18 -14.10 -2.22
N ASN A 89 3.28 -13.17 -2.51
CA ASN A 89 3.42 -12.13 -3.52
C ASN A 89 3.43 -10.75 -2.85
N GLY A 90 4.16 -9.81 -3.48
CA GLY A 90 4.14 -8.41 -3.11
C GLY A 90 3.18 -7.59 -3.96
N PHE A 91 2.90 -6.37 -3.53
CA PHE A 91 2.29 -5.31 -4.33
C PHE A 91 2.75 -3.94 -3.85
N SER A 92 2.65 -2.92 -4.73
CA SER A 92 2.91 -1.54 -4.30
C SER A 92 1.78 -1.04 -3.40
N THR A 93 2.11 -0.46 -2.24
CA THR A 93 1.14 0.20 -1.37
C THR A 93 0.40 1.33 -2.08
N LEU A 94 1.06 2.08 -2.97
CA LEU A 94 0.39 3.12 -3.75
C LEU A 94 -0.63 2.54 -4.73
N SER A 95 -0.38 1.36 -5.29
CA SER A 95 -1.37 0.66 -6.11
C SER A 95 -2.59 0.23 -5.30
N LEU A 96 -2.39 -0.19 -4.04
CA LEU A 96 -3.51 -0.49 -3.13
C LEU A 96 -4.33 0.76 -2.79
N VAL A 97 -3.67 1.91 -2.58
CA VAL A 97 -4.35 3.21 -2.40
C VAL A 97 -5.14 3.61 -3.64
N ALA A 98 -4.57 3.44 -4.84
CA ALA A 98 -5.29 3.66 -6.09
C ALA A 98 -6.52 2.73 -6.20
N ALA A 99 -6.36 1.45 -5.86
CA ALA A 99 -7.46 0.47 -5.85
C ALA A 99 -8.57 0.84 -4.84
N ALA A 100 -8.21 1.41 -3.67
CA ALA A 100 -9.18 1.90 -2.70
C ALA A 100 -10.03 3.07 -3.22
N ALA A 101 -9.49 3.88 -4.14
CA ALA A 101 -10.16 5.00 -4.78
C ALA A 101 -10.59 4.71 -6.23
N ALA A 102 -10.69 3.45 -6.64
CA ALA A 102 -10.87 3.03 -8.03
C ALA A 102 -12.05 3.71 -8.74
N ASP A 103 -13.22 3.86 -8.07
CA ASP A 103 -14.40 4.47 -8.68
C ASP A 103 -14.16 5.97 -8.99
N ALA A 104 -13.51 6.69 -8.07
CA ALA A 104 -13.16 8.09 -8.27
C ALA A 104 -12.11 8.27 -9.37
N ILE A 105 -11.14 7.35 -9.45
CA ILE A 105 -10.09 7.34 -10.48
C ILE A 105 -10.68 7.06 -11.86
N ALA A 106 -11.58 6.08 -11.98
CA ALA A 106 -12.26 5.75 -13.23
C ALA A 106 -13.09 6.95 -13.74
N GLN A 107 -13.85 7.61 -12.85
CA GLN A 107 -14.64 8.80 -13.19
C GLN A 107 -13.79 9.99 -13.65
N SER A 108 -12.58 10.14 -13.09
CA SER A 108 -11.66 11.25 -13.41
C SER A 108 -10.72 10.97 -14.59
N GLY A 109 -10.71 9.73 -15.11
CA GLY A 109 -9.76 9.33 -16.16
C GLY A 109 -8.32 9.11 -15.68
N GLY A 110 -8.11 9.10 -14.37
CA GLY A 110 -6.83 8.91 -13.69
C GLY A 110 -6.71 9.75 -12.43
N ALA A 111 -5.64 9.56 -11.67
CA ALA A 111 -5.34 10.32 -10.45
C ALA A 111 -3.85 10.36 -10.13
N LEU A 112 -3.46 11.27 -9.26
CA LEU A 112 -2.20 11.24 -8.56
C LEU A 112 -2.42 10.62 -7.16
N VAL A 113 -1.73 9.53 -6.87
CA VAL A 113 -1.64 9.02 -5.49
C VAL A 113 -0.58 9.82 -4.73
N VAL A 114 -0.94 10.34 -3.55
CA VAL A 114 -0.04 11.12 -2.70
C VAL A 114 -0.11 10.60 -1.28
N MET A 115 1.01 10.06 -0.81
CA MET A 115 1.14 9.48 0.52
C MET A 115 2.28 10.13 1.31
N GLU A 116 2.21 10.06 2.64
CA GLU A 116 3.31 10.48 3.51
C GLU A 116 4.59 9.70 3.19
N GLY A 117 5.68 10.41 2.92
CA GLY A 117 6.98 9.83 2.57
C GLY A 117 8.01 9.86 3.71
N GLY A 118 7.65 10.44 4.85
CA GLY A 118 8.60 10.73 5.93
C GLY A 118 9.58 11.86 5.60
N HIS A 119 10.27 12.38 6.63
CA HIS A 119 11.22 13.51 6.48
C HIS A 119 10.64 14.73 5.77
N GLY A 120 9.33 14.96 5.90
CA GLY A 120 8.65 16.08 5.26
C GLY A 120 8.43 15.93 3.74
N GLN A 121 8.67 14.74 3.17
CA GLN A 121 8.42 14.44 1.76
C GLN A 121 7.14 13.65 1.56
N TRP A 122 6.62 13.66 0.34
CA TRP A 122 5.49 12.87 -0.11
C TRP A 122 5.91 11.90 -1.21
N PHE A 123 5.45 10.66 -1.12
CA PHE A 123 5.48 9.72 -2.24
C PHE A 123 4.35 10.04 -3.19
N VAL A 124 4.68 10.27 -4.46
CA VAL A 124 3.72 10.60 -5.50
C VAL A 124 3.86 9.64 -6.68
N GLN A 125 2.72 9.17 -7.20
CA GLN A 125 2.70 8.32 -8.38
C GLN A 125 1.39 8.53 -9.16
N PRO A 126 1.45 8.84 -10.47
CA PRO A 126 0.26 8.97 -11.30
C PRO A 126 -0.26 7.59 -11.73
N PHE A 127 -1.58 7.45 -11.72
CA PHE A 127 -2.30 6.26 -12.15
C PHE A 127 -3.30 6.58 -13.27
N ALA A 128 -3.46 5.66 -14.21
CA ALA A 128 -4.49 5.70 -15.23
C ALA A 128 -5.87 5.25 -14.67
N ALA A 129 -6.92 5.39 -15.47
CA ALA A 129 -8.27 4.99 -15.10
C ALA A 129 -8.41 3.48 -14.82
N ASP A 130 -7.56 2.65 -15.42
CA ASP A 130 -7.47 1.20 -15.22
C ASP A 130 -6.57 0.79 -14.05
N LEU A 131 -6.15 1.75 -13.23
CA LEU A 131 -5.25 1.59 -12.08
C LEU A 131 -3.82 1.17 -12.44
N SER A 132 -3.43 1.25 -13.71
CA SER A 132 -2.03 1.06 -14.09
C SER A 132 -1.20 2.31 -13.74
N PRO A 133 0.02 2.15 -13.20
CA PRO A 133 0.90 3.28 -12.93
C PRO A 133 1.39 3.89 -14.26
N ARG A 134 1.35 5.22 -14.38
CA ARG A 134 1.81 5.96 -15.58
C ARG A 134 3.28 6.36 -15.50
N ALA A 135 3.88 6.28 -14.32
CA ALA A 135 5.29 6.58 -14.08
C ALA A 135 5.76 5.92 -12.80
N GLU A 136 7.07 5.91 -12.60
CA GLU A 136 7.69 5.47 -11.36
C GLU A 136 7.30 6.38 -10.17
N VAL A 137 7.34 5.80 -8.97
CA VAL A 137 7.14 6.55 -7.73
C VAL A 137 8.25 7.58 -7.54
N ARG A 138 7.87 8.78 -7.10
CA ARG A 138 8.81 9.85 -6.77
C ARG A 138 8.61 10.30 -5.33
N SER A 139 9.72 10.64 -4.67
CA SER A 139 9.69 11.31 -3.37
C SER A 139 9.92 12.80 -3.57
N LEU A 140 8.95 13.63 -3.23
CA LEU A 140 8.98 15.07 -3.48
C LEU A 140 8.70 15.85 -2.20
N LEU A 141 9.30 17.02 -2.07
CA LEU A 141 8.85 18.01 -1.10
C LEU A 141 7.42 18.48 -1.45
N PRO A 142 6.59 18.86 -0.47
CA PRO A 142 5.21 19.27 -0.70
C PRO A 142 5.04 20.36 -1.75
N ASP A 143 5.93 21.37 -1.78
CA ASP A 143 5.87 22.45 -2.77
C ASP A 143 6.15 21.95 -4.19
N ALA A 144 7.12 21.07 -4.35
CA ALA A 144 7.43 20.46 -5.63
C ALA A 144 6.31 19.51 -6.10
N ALA A 145 5.68 18.80 -5.18
CA ALA A 145 4.53 17.95 -5.49
C ALA A 145 3.34 18.80 -5.96
N ALA A 146 3.05 19.92 -5.30
CA ALA A 146 1.94 20.81 -5.64
C ALA A 146 2.05 21.47 -7.02
N MET A 147 3.23 21.45 -7.66
CA MET A 147 3.43 21.92 -9.03
C MET A 147 2.92 20.93 -10.08
N LEU A 148 2.59 19.67 -9.69
CA LEU A 148 2.08 18.69 -10.63
C LEU A 148 0.64 19.03 -11.05
N ASP A 149 0.38 19.04 -12.35
CA ASP A 149 -0.95 19.34 -12.89
C ASP A 149 -1.83 18.07 -12.90
N VAL A 150 -2.80 18.02 -11.98
CA VAL A 150 -3.70 16.88 -11.82
C VAL A 150 -5.09 17.34 -11.35
N ALA A 151 -6.13 16.70 -11.83
CA ALA A 151 -7.52 16.98 -11.47
C ALA A 151 -7.95 16.27 -10.19
N LEU A 152 -7.51 15.03 -9.99
CA LEU A 152 -7.82 14.18 -8.85
C LEU A 152 -6.56 13.74 -8.11
N VAL A 153 -6.57 13.92 -6.80
CA VAL A 153 -5.51 13.46 -5.89
C VAL A 153 -6.12 12.52 -4.87
N VAL A 154 -5.50 11.36 -4.66
CA VAL A 154 -5.95 10.35 -3.69
C VAL A 154 -4.83 9.97 -2.72
N GLY A 155 -5.17 9.62 -1.49
CA GLY A 155 -4.21 9.20 -0.46
C GLY A 155 -4.27 10.06 0.80
N ASN A 156 -3.44 9.74 1.79
CA ASN A 156 -3.48 10.43 3.10
C ASN A 156 -2.90 11.86 3.07
N ARG A 157 -2.30 12.26 1.96
CA ARG A 157 -1.84 13.66 1.74
C ARG A 157 -2.62 14.39 0.63
N ALA A 158 -3.71 13.80 0.15
CA ALA A 158 -4.51 14.38 -0.94
C ALA A 158 -5.08 15.77 -0.56
N GLU A 159 -5.65 15.92 0.63
CA GLU A 159 -6.20 17.20 1.09
C GLU A 159 -5.11 18.25 1.26
N ALA A 160 -3.99 17.90 1.88
CA ALA A 160 -2.85 18.80 2.05
C ALA A 160 -2.25 19.23 0.71
N PHE A 161 -2.21 18.33 -0.28
CA PHE A 161 -1.78 18.63 -1.64
C PHE A 161 -2.71 19.65 -2.30
N VAL A 162 -4.02 19.41 -2.29
CA VAL A 162 -5.01 20.32 -2.89
C VAL A 162 -5.03 21.67 -2.19
N ALA A 163 -4.96 21.70 -0.85
CA ALA A 163 -4.88 22.94 -0.09
C ALA A 163 -3.64 23.78 -0.46
N ARG A 164 -2.48 23.12 -0.68
CA ARG A 164 -1.24 23.80 -1.06
C ARG A 164 -1.27 24.30 -2.51
N ARG A 165 -1.86 23.54 -3.40
CA ARG A 165 -1.99 23.88 -4.82
C ARG A 165 -3.08 24.93 -5.08
N GLY A 166 -4.15 24.93 -4.27
CA GLY A 166 -5.31 25.81 -4.44
C GLY A 166 -6.37 25.31 -5.43
N THR A 167 -6.13 24.17 -6.12
CA THR A 167 -7.05 23.59 -7.12
C THR A 167 -6.98 22.06 -7.13
N GLY A 168 -8.07 21.42 -7.59
CA GLY A 168 -8.17 19.98 -7.70
C GLY A 168 -9.16 19.37 -6.72
N ARG A 169 -9.45 18.09 -6.90
CA ARG A 169 -10.30 17.29 -6.01
C ARG A 169 -9.44 16.35 -5.19
N ALA A 170 -9.63 16.35 -3.88
CA ALA A 170 -8.99 15.41 -2.96
C ALA A 170 -9.92 14.27 -2.57
N VAL A 171 -9.38 13.04 -2.46
CA VAL A 171 -10.01 11.89 -1.85
C VAL A 171 -9.05 11.31 -0.82
N ALA A 172 -9.32 11.56 0.45
CA ALA A 172 -8.52 11.06 1.55
C ALA A 172 -8.79 9.55 1.73
N VAL A 173 -7.76 8.73 1.49
CA VAL A 173 -7.81 7.28 1.69
C VAL A 173 -6.48 6.79 2.23
N LEU A 174 -6.54 5.70 3.00
CA LEU A 174 -5.38 4.93 3.46
C LEU A 174 -5.29 3.59 2.72
N PRO A 175 -4.13 2.93 2.71
CA PRO A 175 -4.02 1.56 2.25
C PRO A 175 -5.00 0.68 3.04
N ASP A 176 -5.87 -0.02 2.33
CA ASP A 176 -6.88 -0.90 2.90
C ASP A 176 -6.81 -2.25 2.21
N ALA A 177 -6.55 -3.30 2.97
CA ALA A 177 -6.41 -4.66 2.44
C ALA A 177 -7.65 -5.16 1.66
N ARG A 178 -8.84 -4.63 1.94
CA ARG A 178 -10.08 -4.92 1.19
C ARG A 178 -9.99 -4.49 -0.28
N ALA A 179 -9.23 -3.43 -0.56
CA ALA A 179 -9.06 -2.91 -1.92
C ALA A 179 -8.27 -3.85 -2.83
N PHE A 180 -7.62 -4.87 -2.28
CA PHE A 180 -6.91 -5.91 -3.05
C PHE A 180 -7.80 -6.57 -4.11
N LEU A 181 -9.10 -6.70 -3.86
CA LEU A 181 -10.07 -7.22 -4.82
C LEU A 181 -10.18 -6.41 -6.11
N ARG A 182 -9.75 -5.15 -6.09
CA ARG A 182 -9.72 -4.23 -7.23
C ARG A 182 -8.32 -4.06 -7.82
N LEU A 183 -7.32 -4.66 -7.20
CA LEU A 183 -5.94 -4.55 -7.65
C LEU A 183 -5.75 -5.38 -8.94
N PRO A 184 -5.23 -4.79 -10.04
CA PRO A 184 -4.92 -5.55 -11.24
C PRO A 184 -3.91 -6.66 -10.96
N ARG A 185 -4.11 -7.86 -11.52
CA ARG A 185 -3.17 -8.98 -11.34
C ARG A 185 -1.74 -8.63 -11.75
N ALA A 186 -1.58 -7.78 -12.77
CA ALA A 186 -0.28 -7.29 -13.22
C ALA A 186 0.47 -6.42 -12.18
N ALA A 187 -0.22 -5.96 -11.13
CA ALA A 187 0.38 -5.23 -10.02
C ALA A 187 1.05 -6.15 -8.97
N LEU A 188 0.90 -7.47 -9.09
CA LEU A 188 1.52 -8.42 -8.19
C LEU A 188 3.00 -8.64 -8.54
N ILE A 189 3.82 -8.80 -7.52
CA ILE A 189 5.27 -9.01 -7.56
C ILE A 189 5.55 -10.40 -6.99
N ASP A 190 6.18 -11.29 -7.73
CA ASP A 190 6.39 -12.70 -7.37
C ASP A 190 7.19 -12.91 -6.09
N ARG A 191 8.05 -11.97 -5.71
CA ARG A 191 8.87 -12.05 -4.49
C ARG A 191 8.72 -10.77 -3.70
N PRO A 192 8.01 -10.80 -2.56
CA PRO A 192 7.85 -9.60 -1.74
C PRO A 192 9.20 -9.11 -1.22
N SER A 193 9.51 -7.86 -1.52
CA SER A 193 10.68 -7.16 -0.99
C SER A 193 10.34 -5.68 -0.78
N PRO A 194 10.88 -5.03 0.26
CA PRO A 194 10.60 -3.62 0.51
C PRO A 194 10.96 -2.73 -0.68
N ILE A 195 9.99 -1.92 -1.13
CA ILE A 195 10.17 -0.87 -2.14
C ILE A 195 10.49 0.42 -1.40
N TYR A 196 11.69 0.93 -1.60
CA TYR A 196 12.11 2.20 -1.03
C TYR A 196 11.87 3.32 -2.04
N GLY A 197 10.89 4.18 -1.78
CA GLY A 197 10.59 5.33 -2.66
C GLY A 197 11.64 6.44 -2.62
N ARG A 198 12.76 6.21 -1.91
CA ARG A 198 13.87 7.14 -1.74
C ARG A 198 15.20 6.37 -1.66
N ALA A 199 16.28 6.98 -2.16
CA ALA A 199 17.63 6.45 -1.99
C ALA A 199 18.00 6.33 -0.49
N PRO A 200 18.86 5.38 -0.09
CA PRO A 200 19.33 5.26 1.29
C PRO A 200 20.01 6.55 1.77
N ASP A 201 19.72 6.96 3.01
CA ASP A 201 20.39 8.13 3.64
C ASP A 201 21.86 7.84 3.98
N ALA A 202 22.24 6.57 4.08
CA ALA A 202 23.59 6.15 4.39
C ALA A 202 24.52 6.36 3.18
N LYS A 203 25.48 7.25 3.31
CA LYS A 203 26.61 7.35 2.35
C LYS A 203 27.61 6.24 2.65
N PRO A 204 28.10 5.50 1.63
CA PRO A 204 29.19 4.56 1.85
C PRO A 204 30.38 5.31 2.49
N MET A 205 30.96 4.75 3.57
CA MET A 205 32.24 5.29 4.07
C MET A 205 33.27 5.12 2.96
N SER A 206 33.83 6.22 2.48
CA SER A 206 35.03 6.18 1.64
C SER A 206 36.15 5.49 2.43
N ARG A 207 36.59 4.33 1.95
CA ARG A 207 37.83 3.73 2.47
C ARG A 207 38.95 4.73 2.18
N ALA A 208 39.57 5.26 3.25
CA ALA A 208 40.84 5.98 3.19
C ALA A 208 41.95 5.03 2.75
#